data_a63310e9f670dec3afacfb0c2ed4f1d6
#
_entry.id   a63310e9f670dec3afacfb0c2ed4f1d6
#
_cell.length_a   1.000
_cell.length_b   1.000
_cell.length_c   1.000
_cell.angle_alpha   90.00
_cell.angle_beta   90.00
_cell.angle_gamma   90.00
#
_symmetry.space_group_name_H-M   'P 1'
#
loop_
_entity.id
_entity.type
_entity.pdbx_description
1 polymer ?
#
loop_
_entity_poly.entity_id
_entity_poly.type
_entity_poly.pdbx_seq_one_letter_code
_entity_poly.pdbx_strand_id
1 'polypeptide(L)'
;MNVVCAYAVNLDAVCDVQVKEISALLPGELLSEKIGLKSSIAKMEDLVSSLLYCMREGSGAEILIDSPALAGRIEAAFTWNMRLGGNAGIMANVLADLGAKPVLNAPDLGPRLAAMLRPGVRVPLSGSLAEPGRVAQAKKNDRPEPVHFVFQFKRGEKIQYGRDRFIVPQDNRFIASYDPVNTALLSSRDFDGYCLEHISAFSGAMVSGFHLLTLKNYRKILQ
;
A
#
# COMPACT_ATOMS: atom_id res chain seq x y z
N MET A 1 22.54 12.42 11.89
CA MET A 1 21.21 12.74 12.46
C MET A 1 20.36 11.47 12.42
N ASN A 2 19.90 10.98 13.55
CA ASN A 2 19.01 9.82 13.63
C ASN A 2 17.54 10.30 13.59
N VAL A 3 16.72 9.68 12.73
CA VAL A 3 15.31 10.07 12.54
C VAL A 3 14.42 8.85 12.60
N VAL A 4 13.39 8.89 13.44
CA VAL A 4 12.36 7.85 13.47
C VAL A 4 11.43 8.02 12.28
N CYS A 5 11.11 6.94 11.57
CA CYS A 5 10.15 6.92 10.46
C CYS A 5 9.07 5.85 10.72
N ALA A 6 7.82 6.28 10.89
CA ALA A 6 6.66 5.44 11.15
C ALA A 6 5.38 6.11 10.58
N TYR A 7 4.35 5.39 10.17
CA TYR A 7 4.09 3.96 10.20
C TYR A 7 3.97 3.35 8.79
N ALA A 8 3.50 4.12 7.78
CA ALA A 8 3.15 3.60 6.47
C ALA A 8 4.37 3.18 5.64
N VAL A 9 4.51 1.89 5.43
CA VAL A 9 5.48 1.26 4.51
C VAL A 9 4.76 0.13 3.78
N ASN A 10 4.71 0.19 2.46
CA ASN A 10 4.03 -0.80 1.62
C ASN A 10 4.66 -0.87 0.23
N LEU A 11 4.24 -1.85 -0.55
CA LEU A 11 4.50 -1.93 -1.98
C LEU A 11 3.38 -1.19 -2.73
N ASP A 12 3.72 -0.30 -3.65
CA ASP A 12 2.79 0.24 -4.64
C ASP A 12 2.97 -0.54 -5.95
N ALA A 13 1.96 -1.33 -6.30
CA ALA A 13 1.86 -2.03 -7.58
C ALA A 13 1.06 -1.13 -8.54
N VAL A 14 1.74 -0.47 -9.49
CA VAL A 14 1.14 0.56 -10.35
C VAL A 14 0.96 0.03 -11.76
N CYS A 15 -0.22 0.18 -12.34
CA CYS A 15 -0.48 -0.09 -13.75
C CYS A 15 -1.32 1.02 -14.41
N ASP A 16 -1.10 1.23 -15.70
CA ASP A 16 -2.03 1.95 -16.58
C ASP A 16 -3.09 0.95 -17.06
N VAL A 17 -4.33 1.16 -16.66
CA VAL A 17 -5.41 0.18 -16.87
C VAL A 17 -5.75 0.02 -18.35
N GLN A 18 -5.83 -1.24 -18.79
CA GLN A 18 -6.34 -1.57 -20.12
C GLN A 18 -7.70 -2.27 -20.00
N VAL A 19 -8.71 -1.80 -20.75
CA VAL A 19 -10.07 -2.37 -20.72
C VAL A 19 -10.08 -3.86 -21.02
N LYS A 20 -9.21 -4.33 -21.93
CA LYS A 20 -9.05 -5.75 -22.24
C LYS A 20 -8.66 -6.60 -21.02
N GLU A 21 -7.87 -6.06 -20.10
CA GLU A 21 -7.46 -6.75 -18.89
C GLU A 21 -8.64 -6.86 -17.92
N ILE A 22 -9.41 -5.76 -17.76
CA ILE A 22 -10.64 -5.78 -16.96
C ILE A 22 -11.63 -6.83 -17.50
N SER A 23 -11.83 -6.86 -18.83
CA SER A 23 -12.75 -7.81 -19.47
C SER A 23 -12.28 -9.27 -19.34
N ALA A 24 -10.97 -9.50 -19.26
CA ALA A 24 -10.41 -10.83 -19.04
C ALA A 24 -10.62 -11.34 -17.60
N LEU A 25 -10.71 -10.45 -16.62
CA LEU A 25 -10.93 -10.82 -15.22
C LEU A 25 -12.31 -11.38 -14.94
N LEU A 26 -13.31 -10.86 -15.65
CA LEU A 26 -14.70 -11.27 -15.51
C LEU A 26 -15.24 -11.64 -16.90
N PRO A 27 -15.15 -12.91 -17.29
CA PRO A 27 -15.84 -13.40 -18.49
C PRO A 27 -17.34 -13.40 -18.20
N GLY A 28 -17.99 -12.33 -18.54
CA GLY A 28 -19.41 -12.11 -18.32
C GLY A 28 -19.72 -10.65 -18.02
N GLU A 29 -20.86 -10.19 -18.43
CA GLU A 29 -21.26 -8.79 -18.28
C GLU A 29 -21.52 -8.46 -16.80
N LEU A 30 -20.69 -7.59 -16.21
CA LEU A 30 -21.10 -6.82 -15.05
C LEU A 30 -22.17 -5.82 -15.56
N LEU A 31 -23.41 -6.01 -15.19
CA LEU A 31 -24.48 -5.11 -15.61
C LEU A 31 -24.22 -3.69 -15.09
N SER A 32 -24.55 -2.66 -15.88
CA SER A 32 -24.37 -1.25 -15.53
C SER A 32 -24.97 -0.87 -14.18
N GLU A 33 -26.09 -1.48 -13.83
CA GLU A 33 -26.76 -1.34 -12.53
C GLU A 33 -25.89 -1.77 -11.33
N LYS A 34 -24.88 -2.59 -11.57
CA LYS A 34 -23.95 -3.07 -10.54
C LYS A 34 -22.67 -2.22 -10.43
N ILE A 35 -22.42 -1.33 -11.41
CA ILE A 35 -21.27 -0.44 -11.37
C ILE A 35 -21.49 0.61 -10.28
N GLY A 36 -20.65 0.57 -9.24
CA GLY A 36 -20.73 1.46 -8.10
C GLY A 36 -19.56 1.26 -7.17
N LEU A 37 -19.25 2.30 -6.40
CA LEU A 37 -18.19 2.24 -5.40
C LEU A 37 -18.58 1.29 -4.26
N LYS A 38 -17.72 0.34 -3.94
CA LYS A 38 -17.94 -0.61 -2.84
C LYS A 38 -17.26 -0.12 -1.57
N SER A 39 -17.74 -0.57 -0.42
CA SER A 39 -17.14 -0.26 0.88
C SER A 39 -15.88 -1.10 1.18
N SER A 40 -15.80 -2.30 0.60
CA SER A 40 -14.63 -3.18 0.64
C SER A 40 -14.57 -4.04 -0.63
N ILE A 41 -13.42 -4.67 -0.88
CA ILE A 41 -13.21 -5.58 -2.01
C ILE A 41 -13.11 -6.99 -1.46
N ALA A 42 -14.25 -7.69 -1.45
CA ALA A 42 -14.37 -9.08 -1.02
C ALA A 42 -14.20 -10.09 -2.18
N LYS A 43 -14.41 -9.64 -3.41
CA LYS A 43 -14.32 -10.44 -4.63
C LYS A 43 -13.93 -9.61 -5.85
N MET A 44 -13.58 -10.27 -6.95
CA MET A 44 -13.12 -9.60 -8.19
C MET A 44 -14.18 -8.66 -8.78
N GLU A 45 -15.48 -9.01 -8.65
CA GLU A 45 -16.58 -8.17 -9.10
C GLU A 45 -16.64 -6.82 -8.37
N ASP A 46 -16.27 -6.79 -7.09
CA ASP A 46 -16.23 -5.54 -6.31
C ASP A 46 -15.08 -4.64 -6.80
N LEU A 47 -13.91 -5.23 -7.12
CA LEU A 47 -12.78 -4.53 -7.72
C LEU A 47 -13.19 -3.88 -9.04
N VAL A 48 -13.71 -4.69 -9.97
CA VAL A 48 -14.10 -4.21 -11.31
C VAL A 48 -15.21 -3.17 -11.23
N SER A 49 -16.22 -3.39 -10.40
CA SER A 49 -17.32 -2.45 -10.18
C SER A 49 -16.82 -1.09 -9.69
N SER A 50 -15.91 -1.07 -8.71
CA SER A 50 -15.37 0.16 -8.13
C SER A 50 -14.42 0.87 -9.08
N LEU A 51 -13.57 0.13 -9.79
CA LEU A 51 -12.67 0.67 -10.80
C LEU A 51 -13.43 1.35 -11.95
N LEU A 52 -14.41 0.65 -12.54
CA LEU A 52 -15.26 1.21 -13.61
C LEU A 52 -16.06 2.43 -13.14
N TYR A 53 -16.53 2.41 -11.89
CA TYR A 53 -17.18 3.58 -11.29
C TYR A 53 -16.23 4.78 -11.25
N CYS A 54 -15.01 4.60 -10.70
CA CYS A 54 -14.01 5.67 -10.62
C CYS A 54 -13.63 6.20 -12.01
N MET A 55 -13.46 5.32 -13.00
CA MET A 55 -13.18 5.71 -14.38
C MET A 55 -14.32 6.52 -15.01
N ARG A 56 -15.59 6.12 -14.79
CA ARG A 56 -16.77 6.80 -15.32
C ARG A 56 -16.96 8.18 -14.71
N GLU A 57 -16.78 8.28 -13.40
CA GLU A 57 -16.95 9.56 -12.67
C GLU A 57 -15.67 10.44 -12.72
N GLY A 58 -14.54 9.91 -13.21
CA GLY A 58 -13.24 10.58 -13.13
C GLY A 58 -12.74 10.78 -11.69
N SER A 59 -13.28 10.04 -10.73
CA SER A 59 -12.96 10.17 -9.31
C SER A 59 -11.88 9.20 -8.88
N GLY A 60 -11.09 9.56 -7.86
CA GLY A 60 -10.21 8.64 -7.17
C GLY A 60 -10.89 8.02 -5.95
N ALA A 61 -10.47 6.80 -5.60
CA ALA A 61 -10.86 6.16 -4.35
C ALA A 61 -9.77 5.18 -3.90
N GLU A 62 -9.74 4.91 -2.60
CA GLU A 62 -8.94 3.83 -2.02
C GLU A 62 -9.88 2.92 -1.21
N ILE A 63 -9.84 1.60 -1.50
CA ILE A 63 -10.72 0.61 -0.88
C ILE A 63 -9.89 -0.57 -0.43
N LEU A 64 -10.19 -1.07 0.77
CA LEU A 64 -9.48 -2.21 1.37
C LEU A 64 -9.90 -3.53 0.73
N ILE A 65 -8.93 -4.42 0.53
CA ILE A 65 -9.10 -5.80 0.12
C ILE A 65 -9.24 -6.67 1.37
N ASP A 66 -10.28 -7.50 1.42
CA ASP A 66 -10.65 -8.25 2.61
C ASP A 66 -9.75 -9.46 2.89
N SER A 67 -9.02 -9.97 1.89
CA SER A 67 -8.21 -11.17 2.08
C SER A 67 -6.90 -11.20 1.28
N PRO A 68 -5.85 -11.86 1.82
CA PRO A 68 -4.58 -12.02 1.11
C PRO A 68 -4.71 -12.89 -0.16
N ALA A 69 -5.63 -13.85 -0.17
CA ALA A 69 -5.89 -14.69 -1.33
C ALA A 69 -6.42 -13.86 -2.52
N LEU A 70 -7.31 -12.90 -2.24
CA LEU A 70 -7.82 -11.99 -3.27
C LEU A 70 -6.72 -11.04 -3.75
N ALA A 71 -5.90 -10.50 -2.84
CA ALA A 71 -4.74 -9.68 -3.21
C ALA A 71 -3.79 -10.43 -4.16
N GLY A 72 -3.47 -11.69 -3.86
CA GLY A 72 -2.66 -12.54 -4.75
C GLY A 72 -3.29 -12.77 -6.12
N ARG A 73 -4.61 -12.92 -6.20
CA ARG A 73 -5.33 -13.03 -7.48
C ARG A 73 -5.27 -11.74 -8.29
N ILE A 74 -5.40 -10.58 -7.63
CA ILE A 74 -5.26 -9.26 -8.27
C ILE A 74 -3.83 -9.08 -8.78
N GLU A 75 -2.83 -9.43 -7.96
CA GLU A 75 -1.42 -9.34 -8.35
C GLU A 75 -1.12 -10.18 -9.59
N ALA A 76 -1.66 -11.39 -9.68
CA ALA A 76 -1.46 -12.28 -10.82
C ALA A 76 -2.19 -11.86 -12.11
N ALA A 77 -3.17 -10.97 -12.02
CA ALA A 77 -4.07 -10.63 -13.12
C ALA A 77 -3.59 -9.47 -14.00
N PHE A 78 -2.63 -8.67 -13.53
CA PHE A 78 -2.14 -7.49 -14.24
C PHE A 78 -0.61 -7.46 -14.29
N THR A 79 -0.08 -6.63 -15.18
CA THR A 79 1.36 -6.32 -15.22
C THR A 79 1.63 -5.07 -14.40
N TRP A 80 2.48 -5.19 -13.38
CA TRP A 80 2.73 -4.15 -12.41
C TRP A 80 4.11 -3.53 -12.52
N ASN A 81 4.19 -2.22 -12.34
CA ASN A 81 5.41 -1.51 -12.03
C ASN A 81 5.48 -1.34 -10.50
N MET A 82 6.33 -2.13 -9.86
CA MET A 82 6.45 -2.15 -8.39
C MET A 82 7.29 -0.97 -7.90
N ARG A 83 6.80 -0.27 -6.89
CA ARG A 83 7.46 0.89 -6.26
C ARG A 83 7.37 0.79 -4.74
N LEU A 84 8.29 1.49 -4.07
CA LEU A 84 8.14 1.73 -2.63
C LEU A 84 6.99 2.71 -2.41
N GLY A 85 6.03 2.31 -1.60
CA GLY A 85 4.91 3.11 -1.12
C GLY A 85 5.02 3.40 0.37
N GLY A 86 4.03 4.17 0.85
CA GLY A 86 3.96 4.58 2.24
C GLY A 86 4.93 5.72 2.59
N ASN A 87 4.39 6.73 3.25
CA ASN A 87 5.15 7.96 3.53
C ASN A 87 6.40 7.71 4.39
N ALA A 88 6.35 6.79 5.37
CA ALA A 88 7.51 6.49 6.20
C ALA A 88 8.63 5.81 5.40
N GLY A 89 8.29 4.87 4.51
CA GLY A 89 9.27 4.20 3.66
C GLY A 89 9.93 5.17 2.68
N ILE A 90 9.12 5.99 1.99
CA ILE A 90 9.61 6.99 1.04
C ILE A 90 10.50 8.00 1.75
N MET A 91 10.07 8.54 2.89
CA MET A 91 10.86 9.50 3.67
C MET A 91 12.15 8.90 4.20
N ALA A 92 12.13 7.65 4.65
CA ALA A 92 13.34 6.96 5.10
C ALA A 92 14.37 6.88 3.97
N ASN A 93 13.96 6.56 2.74
CA ASN A 93 14.85 6.57 1.58
C ASN A 93 15.43 7.96 1.30
N VAL A 94 14.59 9.00 1.29
CA VAL A 94 15.04 10.38 1.07
C VAL A 94 16.02 10.83 2.16
N LEU A 95 15.73 10.53 3.42
CA LEU A 95 16.61 10.86 4.54
C LEU A 95 17.95 10.12 4.45
N ALA A 96 17.95 8.86 4.03
CA ALA A 96 19.18 8.10 3.81
C ALA A 96 20.02 8.71 2.67
N ASP A 97 19.40 9.09 1.55
CA ASP A 97 20.07 9.74 0.42
C ASP A 97 20.66 11.11 0.83
N LEU A 98 20.08 11.79 1.81
CA LEU A 98 20.58 13.03 2.41
C LEU A 98 21.63 12.82 3.52
N GLY A 99 22.05 11.58 3.75
CA GLY A 99 23.08 11.24 4.74
C GLY A 99 22.58 11.18 6.19
N ALA A 100 21.27 11.21 6.44
CA ALA A 100 20.69 10.92 7.74
C ALA A 100 20.68 9.40 8.01
N LYS A 101 20.36 9.01 9.24
CA LYS A 101 20.22 7.63 9.67
C LYS A 101 18.76 7.35 10.06
N PRO A 102 17.87 7.07 9.09
CA PRO A 102 16.49 6.76 9.39
C PRO A 102 16.35 5.40 10.05
N VAL A 103 15.53 5.35 11.12
CA VAL A 103 15.12 4.14 11.82
C VAL A 103 13.65 3.90 11.49
N LEU A 104 13.37 2.85 10.72
CA LEU A 104 12.08 2.59 10.10
C LEU A 104 11.28 1.53 10.85
N ASN A 105 10.00 1.82 11.12
CA ASN A 105 9.03 0.80 11.50
C ASN A 105 8.55 0.03 10.27
N ALA A 106 8.86 -1.23 10.17
CA ALA A 106 8.43 -2.11 9.09
C ALA A 106 8.12 -3.51 9.63
N PRO A 107 6.97 -3.72 10.31
CA PRO A 107 6.65 -4.99 10.96
C PRO A 107 6.50 -6.15 10.00
N ASP A 108 5.93 -5.94 8.81
CA ASP A 108 5.76 -6.96 7.76
C ASP A 108 6.75 -6.75 6.60
N LEU A 109 8.00 -6.44 6.93
CA LEU A 109 9.08 -6.27 5.96
C LEU A 109 9.43 -7.63 5.33
N GLY A 110 9.05 -7.80 4.07
CA GLY A 110 9.44 -8.94 3.25
C GLY A 110 10.59 -8.61 2.29
N PRO A 111 11.02 -9.59 1.47
CA PRO A 111 12.17 -9.44 0.58
C PRO A 111 11.99 -8.35 -0.49
N ARG A 112 10.79 -8.21 -1.07
CA ARG A 112 10.51 -7.21 -2.11
C ARG A 112 10.60 -5.80 -1.56
N LEU A 113 9.95 -5.57 -0.42
CA LEU A 113 9.95 -4.28 0.26
C LEU A 113 11.35 -3.90 0.74
N ALA A 114 12.09 -4.87 1.32
CA ALA A 114 13.47 -4.67 1.76
C ALA A 114 14.40 -4.27 0.61
N ALA A 115 14.23 -4.85 -0.58
CA ALA A 115 15.03 -4.53 -1.77
C ALA A 115 14.80 -3.12 -2.31
N MET A 116 13.70 -2.46 -1.94
CA MET A 116 13.37 -1.09 -2.36
C MET A 116 13.88 -0.02 -1.39
N LEU A 117 14.33 -0.43 -0.21
CA LEU A 117 14.88 0.47 0.79
C LEU A 117 16.36 0.77 0.50
N ARG A 118 16.75 2.04 0.68
CA ARG A 118 18.12 2.51 0.42
C ARG A 118 19.13 1.96 1.43
N PRO A 119 20.39 1.75 1.01
CA PRO A 119 21.48 1.56 1.96
C PRO A 119 21.53 2.74 2.95
N GLY A 120 21.56 2.50 4.23
CA GLY A 120 21.46 3.57 5.23
C GLY A 120 20.15 3.59 6.00
N VAL A 121 19.06 3.11 5.43
CA VAL A 121 17.84 2.79 6.19
C VAL A 121 18.15 1.66 7.17
N ARG A 122 17.72 1.80 8.41
CA ARG A 122 17.88 0.79 9.45
C ARG A 122 16.53 0.39 10.02
N VAL A 123 16.40 -0.88 10.34
CA VAL A 123 15.21 -1.46 10.97
C VAL A 123 15.64 -2.16 12.25
N PRO A 124 15.02 -1.90 13.39
CA PRO A 124 15.35 -2.59 14.63
C PRO A 124 15.07 -4.10 14.57
N LEU A 125 16.02 -4.88 15.07
CA LEU A 125 15.96 -6.32 15.17
C LEU A 125 16.72 -6.77 16.44
N SER A 126 16.03 -7.39 17.38
CA SER A 126 16.61 -7.93 18.61
C SER A 126 17.50 -6.93 19.37
N GLY A 127 16.98 -5.71 19.60
CA GLY A 127 17.65 -4.65 20.35
C GLY A 127 18.76 -3.91 19.60
N SER A 128 19.00 -4.20 18.33
CA SER A 128 20.01 -3.51 17.51
C SER A 128 19.46 -3.06 16.16
N LEU A 129 20.18 -2.14 15.49
CA LEU A 129 19.82 -1.71 14.13
C LEU A 129 20.42 -2.66 13.10
N ALA A 130 19.58 -3.13 12.18
CA ALA A 130 19.97 -4.01 11.09
C ALA A 130 19.60 -3.43 9.74
N GLU A 131 20.24 -3.92 8.68
CA GLU A 131 19.83 -3.63 7.31
C GLU A 131 18.50 -4.31 6.96
N PRO A 132 17.67 -3.70 6.10
CA PRO A 132 16.36 -4.23 5.76
C PRO A 132 16.38 -5.68 5.26
N GLY A 133 17.35 -6.02 4.39
CA GLY A 133 17.52 -7.38 3.87
C GLY A 133 17.76 -8.43 4.95
N ARG A 134 18.57 -8.10 5.96
CA ARG A 134 18.82 -8.98 7.12
C ARG A 134 17.55 -9.18 7.95
N VAL A 135 16.77 -8.11 8.15
CA VAL A 135 15.50 -8.19 8.90
C VAL A 135 14.49 -9.07 8.16
N ALA A 136 14.34 -8.87 6.83
CA ALA A 136 13.45 -9.67 6.01
C ALA A 136 13.82 -11.17 6.01
N GLN A 137 15.11 -11.50 6.05
CA GLN A 137 15.59 -12.89 6.17
C GLN A 137 15.34 -13.50 7.56
N ALA A 138 15.52 -12.71 8.62
CA ALA A 138 15.35 -13.17 9.99
C ALA A 138 13.88 -13.36 10.38
N LYS A 139 13.01 -12.51 9.86
CA LYS A 139 11.56 -12.61 10.05
C LYS A 139 11.00 -13.57 9.00
N LYS A 140 10.73 -14.82 9.39
CA LYS A 140 9.83 -15.70 8.60
C LYS A 140 8.42 -15.15 8.73
N ASN A 141 8.10 -14.15 7.90
CA ASN A 141 6.76 -13.57 7.91
C ASN A 141 5.80 -14.54 7.22
N ASP A 142 4.85 -15.09 7.98
CA ASP A 142 3.73 -15.87 7.44
C ASP A 142 2.67 -14.98 6.78
N ARG A 143 2.80 -13.65 6.92
CA ARG A 143 1.89 -12.66 6.32
C ARG A 143 2.48 -12.09 5.04
N PRO A 144 1.65 -11.91 3.98
CA PRO A 144 2.06 -11.20 2.77
C PRO A 144 2.49 -9.76 3.08
N GLU A 145 3.41 -9.24 2.28
CA GLU A 145 3.79 -7.84 2.35
C GLU A 145 2.58 -6.94 2.05
N PRO A 146 2.43 -5.79 2.75
CA PRO A 146 1.39 -4.83 2.42
C PRO A 146 1.55 -4.35 0.98
N VAL A 147 0.47 -4.41 0.20
CA VAL A 147 0.47 -3.99 -1.20
C VAL A 147 -0.75 -3.14 -1.53
N HIS A 148 -0.52 -2.02 -2.22
CA HIS A 148 -1.54 -1.15 -2.78
C HIS A 148 -1.51 -1.28 -4.30
N PHE A 149 -2.58 -1.79 -4.90
CA PHE A 149 -2.77 -1.90 -6.34
C PHE A 149 -3.32 -0.60 -6.87
N VAL A 150 -2.48 0.16 -7.57
CA VAL A 150 -2.78 1.50 -8.09
C VAL A 150 -3.13 1.41 -9.56
N PHE A 151 -4.39 1.52 -9.88
CA PHE A 151 -4.94 1.50 -11.23
C PHE A 151 -5.05 2.93 -11.75
N GLN A 152 -4.15 3.33 -12.65
CA GLN A 152 -4.16 4.65 -13.27
C GLN A 152 -5.02 4.64 -14.55
N PHE A 153 -5.78 5.71 -14.76
CA PHE A 153 -6.58 5.91 -15.96
C PHE A 153 -6.51 7.37 -16.40
N LYS A 154 -6.68 7.61 -17.70
CA LYS A 154 -6.45 8.91 -18.32
C LYS A 154 -7.70 9.47 -18.96
N ARG A 155 -7.80 10.80 -18.93
CA ARG A 155 -8.84 11.55 -19.63
C ARG A 155 -8.87 11.18 -21.11
N GLY A 156 -10.07 11.00 -21.64
CA GLY A 156 -10.30 10.72 -23.06
C GLY A 156 -10.24 9.24 -23.40
N GLU A 157 -9.86 8.36 -22.49
CA GLU A 157 -9.94 6.91 -22.71
C GLU A 157 -11.39 6.50 -22.95
N LYS A 158 -11.61 5.74 -24.03
CA LYS A 158 -12.92 5.20 -24.40
C LYS A 158 -13.07 3.83 -23.79
N ILE A 159 -14.00 3.70 -22.87
CA ILE A 159 -14.27 2.45 -22.17
C ILE A 159 -15.50 1.79 -22.78
N GLN A 160 -15.38 0.51 -23.12
CA GLN A 160 -16.50 -0.35 -23.44
C GLN A 160 -16.37 -1.63 -22.60
N TYR A 161 -17.33 -1.83 -21.70
CA TYR A 161 -17.39 -3.02 -20.84
C TYR A 161 -18.85 -3.55 -20.83
N GLY A 162 -19.07 -4.71 -21.42
CA GLY A 162 -20.42 -5.21 -21.65
C GLY A 162 -21.24 -4.23 -22.52
N ARG A 163 -22.34 -3.75 -21.97
CA ARG A 163 -23.21 -2.74 -22.61
C ARG A 163 -22.83 -1.31 -22.27
N ASP A 164 -21.98 -1.11 -21.26
CA ASP A 164 -21.58 0.22 -20.82
C ASP A 164 -20.54 0.82 -21.75
N ARG A 165 -20.77 2.09 -22.12
CA ARG A 165 -19.85 2.90 -22.91
C ARG A 165 -19.75 4.28 -22.30
N PHE A 166 -18.51 4.70 -22.02
CA PHE A 166 -18.25 6.04 -21.53
C PHE A 166 -16.83 6.50 -21.92
N ILE A 167 -16.57 7.77 -21.74
CA ILE A 167 -15.25 8.38 -21.91
C ILE A 167 -14.81 8.85 -20.53
N VAL A 168 -13.58 8.50 -20.14
CA VAL A 168 -12.99 8.95 -18.87
C VAL A 168 -12.89 10.48 -18.88
N PRO A 169 -13.52 11.19 -17.92
CA PRO A 169 -13.62 12.67 -17.97
C PRO A 169 -12.33 13.36 -17.53
N GLN A 170 -11.50 12.72 -16.70
CA GLN A 170 -10.21 13.28 -16.23
C GLN A 170 -9.25 12.18 -15.77
N ASP A 171 -7.95 12.54 -15.69
CA ASP A 171 -6.91 11.68 -15.14
C ASP A 171 -7.15 11.43 -13.66
N ASN A 172 -7.06 10.19 -13.24
CA ASN A 172 -7.15 9.82 -11.83
C ASN A 172 -6.60 8.41 -11.60
N ARG A 173 -6.78 7.89 -10.38
CA ARG A 173 -6.42 6.53 -9.99
C ARG A 173 -7.42 5.94 -9.03
N PHE A 174 -7.63 4.64 -9.12
CA PHE A 174 -8.29 3.83 -8.12
C PHE A 174 -7.25 2.98 -7.40
N ILE A 175 -7.35 2.83 -6.08
CA ILE A 175 -6.41 2.07 -5.27
C ILE A 175 -7.17 0.97 -4.54
N ALA A 176 -6.71 -0.27 -4.70
CA ALA A 176 -7.17 -1.42 -3.94
C ALA A 176 -6.04 -1.85 -3.00
N SER A 177 -6.24 -1.72 -1.68
CA SER A 177 -5.17 -1.88 -0.70
C SER A 177 -5.34 -3.12 0.16
N TYR A 178 -4.35 -4.02 0.13
CA TYR A 178 -4.18 -5.05 1.15
C TYR A 178 -3.13 -4.59 2.14
N ASP A 179 -3.55 -4.01 3.26
CA ASP A 179 -2.65 -3.41 4.22
C ASP A 179 -3.11 -3.59 5.68
N PRO A 180 -2.93 -4.78 6.24
CA PRO A 180 -3.30 -5.05 7.63
C PRO A 180 -2.41 -4.31 8.64
N VAL A 181 -1.22 -3.86 8.23
CA VAL A 181 -0.27 -3.12 9.09
C VAL A 181 -0.79 -1.72 9.36
N ASN A 182 -1.05 -0.95 8.31
CA ASN A 182 -1.45 0.45 8.44
C ASN A 182 -2.90 0.58 8.94
N THR A 183 -3.80 -0.35 8.56
CA THR A 183 -5.19 -0.35 9.06
C THR A 183 -5.30 -0.59 10.56
N ALA A 184 -4.35 -1.34 11.15
CA ALA A 184 -4.31 -1.64 12.58
C ALA A 184 -3.28 -0.80 13.35
N LEU A 185 -2.52 0.04 12.67
CA LEU A 185 -1.39 0.80 13.20
C LEU A 185 -0.41 -0.11 13.95
N LEU A 186 0.08 -1.12 13.24
CA LEU A 186 1.01 -2.07 13.86
C LEU A 186 2.41 -1.48 13.92
N SER A 187 3.07 -1.68 15.04
CA SER A 187 4.52 -1.54 15.17
C SER A 187 5.15 -2.86 15.60
N SER A 188 6.44 -3.02 15.34
CA SER A 188 7.15 -4.19 15.84
C SER A 188 7.65 -3.93 17.27
N ARG A 189 7.64 -4.97 18.11
CA ARG A 189 8.19 -4.87 19.48
C ARG A 189 9.67 -4.44 19.47
N ASP A 190 10.43 -4.90 18.49
CA ASP A 190 11.82 -4.49 18.31
C ASP A 190 11.94 -2.99 18.03
N PHE A 191 11.03 -2.43 17.21
CA PHE A 191 11.01 -1.00 16.91
C PHE A 191 10.63 -0.19 18.15
N ASP A 192 9.57 -0.56 18.84
CA ASP A 192 9.10 0.15 20.03
C ASP A 192 10.16 0.12 21.13
N GLY A 193 10.72 -1.06 21.42
CA GLY A 193 11.76 -1.21 22.44
C GLY A 193 13.01 -0.39 22.10
N TYR A 194 13.50 -0.48 20.86
CA TYR A 194 14.65 0.29 20.41
C TYR A 194 14.42 1.81 20.52
N CYS A 195 13.25 2.30 20.07
CA CYS A 195 12.93 3.72 20.12
C CYS A 195 12.82 4.24 21.57
N LEU A 196 12.23 3.47 22.48
CA LEU A 196 12.15 3.84 23.90
C LEU A 196 13.52 3.89 24.57
N GLU A 197 14.36 2.89 24.33
CA GLU A 197 15.71 2.81 24.91
C GLU A 197 16.63 3.92 24.42
N HIS A 198 16.46 4.34 23.16
CA HIS A 198 17.34 5.30 22.50
C HIS A 198 16.69 6.65 22.20
N ILE A 199 15.62 7.01 22.95
CA ILE A 199 14.80 8.20 22.63
C ILE A 199 15.63 9.49 22.55
N SER A 200 16.61 9.66 23.43
CA SER A 200 17.50 10.83 23.45
C SER A 200 18.49 10.91 22.27
N ALA A 201 18.69 9.81 21.55
CA ALA A 201 19.59 9.76 20.41
C ALA A 201 18.92 10.21 19.09
N PHE A 202 17.61 10.38 19.09
CA PHE A 202 16.88 10.83 17.90
C PHE A 202 16.83 12.36 17.83
N SER A 203 17.09 12.88 16.64
CA SER A 203 16.99 14.31 16.33
C SER A 203 15.58 14.72 15.86
N GLY A 204 14.71 13.75 15.56
CA GLY A 204 13.36 13.99 15.10
C GLY A 204 12.62 12.71 14.75
N ALA A 205 11.33 12.85 14.49
CA ALA A 205 10.44 11.78 14.06
C ALA A 205 9.55 12.23 12.91
N MET A 206 9.37 11.37 11.93
CA MET A 206 8.35 11.48 10.90
C MET A 206 7.30 10.40 11.14
N VAL A 207 6.08 10.81 11.44
CA VAL A 207 4.96 9.93 11.77
C VAL A 207 3.81 10.20 10.80
N SER A 208 3.38 9.18 10.07
CA SER A 208 2.38 9.28 9.02
C SER A 208 1.67 7.93 8.80
N GLY A 209 0.68 7.88 7.90
CA GLY A 209 0.00 6.64 7.51
C GLY A 209 -1.30 6.39 8.27
N PHE A 210 -1.95 7.44 8.75
CA PHE A 210 -3.18 7.33 9.52
C PHE A 210 -4.46 7.25 8.68
N HIS A 211 -4.38 7.47 7.37
CA HIS A 211 -5.55 7.56 6.48
C HIS A 211 -6.31 6.23 6.30
N LEU A 212 -5.65 5.09 6.51
CA LEU A 212 -6.29 3.77 6.47
C LEU A 212 -6.83 3.29 7.83
N LEU A 213 -6.64 4.08 8.89
CA LEU A 213 -7.11 3.67 10.22
C LEU A 213 -8.63 3.63 10.32
N THR A 214 -9.13 2.56 10.92
CA THR A 214 -10.53 2.51 11.35
C THR A 214 -10.75 3.43 12.54
N LEU A 215 -11.98 3.93 12.74
CA LEU A 215 -12.35 4.76 13.90
C LEU A 215 -11.97 4.12 15.25
N LYS A 216 -12.05 2.79 15.35
CA LYS A 216 -11.62 2.03 16.52
C LYS A 216 -10.13 2.20 16.81
N ASN A 217 -9.31 2.24 15.78
CA ASN A 217 -7.86 2.33 15.91
C ASN A 217 -7.38 3.78 16.10
N TYR A 218 -8.12 4.79 15.62
CA TYR A 218 -7.82 6.19 15.93
C TYR A 218 -7.74 6.49 17.42
N ARG A 219 -8.58 5.84 18.23
CA ARG A 219 -8.56 6.02 19.70
C ARG A 219 -7.26 5.55 20.35
N LYS A 220 -6.51 4.64 19.71
CA LYS A 220 -5.21 4.18 20.20
C LYS A 220 -4.09 5.22 20.07
N ILE A 221 -4.25 6.18 19.14
CA ILE A 221 -3.26 7.26 18.93
C ILE A 221 -3.39 8.34 19.99
N LEU A 222 -4.58 8.48 20.58
CA LEU A 222 -4.91 9.53 21.55
C LEU A 222 -4.64 9.11 23.01
N GLN A 223 -4.21 7.88 23.22
CA GLN A 223 -3.80 7.33 24.53
C GLN A 223 -2.28 7.25 24.64
#